data_7f5c976900badc2ff1e5fee2c177f686
#
_entry.id   7f5c976900badc2ff1e5fee2c177f686
#
_cell.length_a   1.000
_cell.length_b   1.000
_cell.length_c   1.000
_cell.angle_alpha   90.00
_cell.angle_beta   90.00
_cell.angle_gamma   90.00
#
_symmetry.space_group_name_H-M   'P 1'
#
loop_
_entity.id
_entity.type
_entity.pdbx_description
1 polymer ?
#
loop_
_entity_poly.entity_id
_entity_poly.type
_entity_poly.pdbx_seq_one_letter_code
_entity_poly.pdbx_strand_id
1 'polypeptide(L)'
;VVTGKKVGTTTIYGKGAEHTYRCDLTVNKKIKNIVYLTFDDGPNRYTTPKVLDILKENNVKATFFELKPAKKDFDLTKRVIDEGHTLAMHGYQHKYNIVYKSKKVYKQNLDKLRNLFFKKYGVWCTLSRFPGGSSNTVSRYNPGIMTRITKDIAGWGYHYFDWNVASCDSDTAKNANDVYRNVTTGLVKGRGNVVLMHDFYKNDKMLGALDKIIKYGKKHGYTFLPLTASTTEVHHKVNN
;
A
#
# COMPACT_ATOMS: atom_id res chain seq x y z
N VAL A 1 -24.44 2.69 2.98
CA VAL A 1 -23.63 1.72 2.21
C VAL A 1 -24.48 1.24 1.04
N VAL A 2 -23.94 1.29 -0.18
CA VAL A 2 -24.59 0.75 -1.39
C VAL A 2 -23.91 -0.55 -1.76
N THR A 3 -24.68 -1.62 -1.88
CA THR A 3 -24.16 -2.96 -2.25
C THR A 3 -24.65 -3.33 -3.64
N GLY A 4 -23.72 -3.56 -4.57
CA GLY A 4 -24.03 -4.03 -5.90
C GLY A 4 -24.38 -5.52 -5.90
N LYS A 5 -25.56 -5.88 -6.42
CA LYS A 5 -26.04 -7.26 -6.52
C LYS A 5 -25.81 -7.90 -7.90
N LYS A 6 -25.68 -7.10 -8.94
CA LYS A 6 -25.45 -7.55 -10.34
C LYS A 6 -24.42 -6.66 -11.01
N VAL A 7 -23.68 -7.20 -11.95
CA VAL A 7 -22.78 -6.44 -12.84
C VAL A 7 -23.60 -5.49 -13.69
N GLY A 8 -23.18 -4.25 -13.77
CA GLY A 8 -23.85 -3.21 -14.55
C GLY A 8 -23.57 -1.81 -14.01
N THR A 9 -24.06 -0.81 -14.71
CA THR A 9 -23.95 0.60 -14.30
C THR A 9 -25.30 1.12 -13.88
N THR A 10 -25.35 1.91 -12.82
CA THR A 10 -26.56 2.61 -12.37
C THR A 10 -26.19 4.01 -11.87
N THR A 11 -27.13 4.92 -11.95
CA THR A 11 -26.98 6.27 -11.41
C THR A 11 -27.84 6.40 -10.17
N ILE A 12 -27.27 6.92 -9.09
CA ILE A 12 -27.98 7.26 -7.86
C ILE A 12 -28.10 8.77 -7.78
N TYR A 13 -29.30 9.24 -7.50
CA TYR A 13 -29.57 10.64 -7.26
C TYR A 13 -29.88 10.86 -5.77
N GLY A 14 -29.15 11.77 -5.14
CA GLY A 14 -29.44 12.28 -3.80
C GLY A 14 -30.08 13.67 -3.90
N LYS A 15 -31.28 13.88 -3.30
CA LYS A 15 -31.89 15.19 -3.21
C LYS A 15 -31.57 15.82 -1.86
N GLY A 16 -30.89 16.96 -1.86
CA GLY A 16 -30.82 17.90 -0.73
C GLY A 16 -31.83 18.99 -0.87
N ALA A 17 -31.91 19.90 0.12
CA ALA A 17 -32.86 20.99 0.13
C ALA A 17 -32.71 21.93 -1.09
N GLU A 18 -31.51 22.18 -1.56
CA GLU A 18 -31.19 23.13 -2.63
C GLU A 18 -30.52 22.49 -3.87
N HIS A 19 -30.04 21.24 -3.77
CA HIS A 19 -29.29 20.60 -4.84
C HIS A 19 -29.67 19.14 -5.03
N THR A 20 -29.59 18.68 -6.29
CA THR A 20 -29.62 17.25 -6.64
C THR A 20 -28.20 16.78 -6.93
N TYR A 21 -27.76 15.79 -6.21
CA TYR A 21 -26.45 15.15 -6.38
C TYR A 21 -26.61 13.91 -7.26
N ARG A 22 -25.68 13.72 -8.20
CA ARG A 22 -25.64 12.56 -9.07
C ARG A 22 -24.38 11.74 -8.76
N CYS A 23 -24.54 10.42 -8.62
CA CYS A 23 -23.44 9.48 -8.49
C CYS A 23 -23.65 8.32 -9.46
N ASP A 24 -22.76 8.16 -10.42
CA ASP A 24 -22.76 7.03 -11.33
C ASP A 24 -21.97 5.88 -10.69
N LEU A 25 -22.63 4.74 -10.50
CA LEU A 25 -22.04 3.54 -9.90
C LEU A 25 -21.93 2.44 -10.95
N THR A 26 -20.74 1.84 -11.02
CA THR A 26 -20.50 0.66 -11.84
C THR A 26 -20.19 -0.54 -10.96
N VAL A 27 -21.00 -1.59 -11.07
CA VAL A 27 -20.74 -2.88 -10.44
C VAL A 27 -20.06 -3.78 -11.46
N ASN A 28 -18.78 -4.04 -11.24
CA ASN A 28 -17.99 -4.92 -12.10
C ASN A 28 -18.12 -6.39 -11.69
N LYS A 29 -17.82 -7.29 -12.61
CA LYS A 29 -17.69 -8.72 -12.29
C LYS A 29 -16.65 -8.87 -11.19
N LYS A 30 -16.96 -9.68 -10.15
CA LYS A 30 -16.01 -9.97 -9.07
C LYS A 30 -14.73 -10.54 -9.68
N ILE A 31 -13.65 -9.75 -9.59
CA ILE A 31 -12.33 -10.17 -10.04
C ILE A 31 -11.82 -11.17 -9.00
N LYS A 32 -11.37 -12.32 -9.48
CA LYS A 32 -10.68 -13.33 -8.67
C LYS A 32 -9.18 -13.29 -8.99
N ASN A 33 -8.36 -13.83 -8.11
CA ASN A 33 -6.90 -13.91 -8.32
C ASN A 33 -6.27 -12.52 -8.45
N ILE A 34 -6.42 -11.67 -7.44
CA ILE A 34 -5.87 -10.31 -7.47
C ILE A 34 -4.49 -10.30 -6.82
N VAL A 35 -3.59 -9.53 -7.42
CA VAL A 35 -2.28 -9.19 -6.85
C VAL A 35 -2.22 -7.68 -6.63
N TYR A 36 -1.96 -7.29 -5.41
CA TYR A 36 -1.66 -5.92 -5.01
C TYR A 36 -0.15 -5.82 -4.76
N LEU A 37 0.58 -5.27 -5.74
CA LEU A 37 2.00 -4.97 -5.53
C LEU A 37 2.09 -3.75 -4.61
N THR A 38 2.86 -3.86 -3.55
CA THR A 38 3.05 -2.78 -2.59
C THR A 38 4.53 -2.55 -2.33
N PHE A 39 4.93 -1.28 -2.25
CA PHE A 39 6.31 -0.85 -2.07
C PHE A 39 6.39 0.05 -0.84
N ASP A 40 7.29 -0.28 0.09
CA ASP A 40 7.53 0.46 1.32
C ASP A 40 8.86 1.24 1.24
N ASP A 41 9.01 2.28 2.07
CA ASP A 41 10.24 3.04 2.33
C ASP A 41 10.68 4.06 1.27
N GLY A 42 10.00 4.13 0.14
CA GLY A 42 10.26 5.18 -0.86
C GLY A 42 9.75 6.58 -0.44
N PRO A 43 9.91 7.59 -1.33
CA PRO A 43 10.60 7.51 -2.61
C PRO A 43 12.11 7.80 -2.52
N ASN A 44 12.86 7.36 -3.54
CA ASN A 44 14.25 7.73 -3.73
C ASN A 44 14.65 7.74 -5.21
N ARG A 45 15.74 8.45 -5.54
CA ARG A 45 16.19 8.70 -6.91
C ARG A 45 16.75 7.50 -7.66
N TYR A 46 17.03 6.39 -6.98
CA TYR A 46 17.61 5.22 -7.62
C TYR A 46 16.57 4.16 -7.96
N THR A 47 15.77 3.76 -6.98
CA THR A 47 14.86 2.60 -7.09
C THR A 47 13.48 3.00 -7.59
N THR A 48 12.87 4.04 -7.00
CA THR A 48 11.49 4.43 -7.30
C THR A 48 11.24 4.73 -8.79
N PRO A 49 12.11 5.48 -9.53
CA PRO A 49 11.89 5.72 -10.96
C PRO A 49 11.87 4.43 -11.77
N LYS A 50 12.78 3.49 -11.47
CA LYS A 50 12.87 2.21 -12.17
C LYS A 50 11.65 1.32 -11.91
N VAL A 51 11.13 1.33 -10.67
CA VAL A 51 9.87 0.65 -10.33
C VAL A 51 8.72 1.21 -11.17
N LEU A 52 8.59 2.53 -11.23
CA LEU A 52 7.54 3.20 -12.00
C LEU A 52 7.65 2.90 -13.50
N ASP A 53 8.86 2.86 -14.05
CA ASP A 53 9.10 2.51 -15.46
C ASP A 53 8.65 1.07 -15.75
N ILE A 54 9.04 0.10 -14.92
CA ILE A 54 8.63 -1.31 -15.06
C ILE A 54 7.11 -1.46 -14.95
N LEU A 55 6.48 -0.77 -13.99
CA LEU A 55 5.02 -0.81 -13.82
C LEU A 55 4.29 -0.23 -15.05
N LYS A 56 4.81 0.88 -15.60
CA LYS A 56 4.29 1.54 -16.80
C LYS A 56 4.42 0.66 -18.03
N GLU A 57 5.58 0.08 -18.29
CA GLU A 57 5.84 -0.85 -19.39
C GLU A 57 4.90 -2.06 -19.35
N ASN A 58 4.58 -2.53 -18.17
CA ASN A 58 3.67 -3.65 -17.96
C ASN A 58 2.19 -3.22 -17.84
N ASN A 59 1.85 -1.94 -17.94
CA ASN A 59 0.49 -1.43 -17.71
C ASN A 59 -0.13 -1.98 -16.40
N VAL A 60 0.60 -1.84 -15.29
CA VAL A 60 0.18 -2.28 -13.94
C VAL A 60 0.20 -1.10 -12.99
N LYS A 61 -0.81 -1.02 -12.13
CA LYS A 61 -0.86 -0.06 -11.03
C LYS A 61 -0.56 -0.74 -9.70
N ALA A 62 0.09 -0.02 -8.81
CA ALA A 62 0.58 -0.51 -7.52
C ALA A 62 0.25 0.48 -6.40
N THR A 63 0.64 0.15 -5.18
CA THR A 63 0.52 1.02 -4.00
C THR A 63 1.89 1.29 -3.42
N PHE A 64 2.17 2.55 -3.13
CA PHE A 64 3.42 2.99 -2.52
C PHE A 64 3.13 3.49 -1.11
N PHE A 65 3.62 2.78 -0.11
CA PHE A 65 3.61 3.20 1.28
C PHE A 65 4.86 4.04 1.54
N GLU A 66 4.73 5.33 1.25
CA GLU A 66 5.89 6.23 1.32
C GLU A 66 6.17 6.71 2.74
N LEU A 67 7.45 6.91 3.01
CA LEU A 67 7.94 7.76 4.09
C LEU A 67 7.85 9.23 3.66
N LYS A 68 8.19 10.15 4.57
CA LYS A 68 8.29 11.56 4.21
C LYS A 68 9.34 11.75 3.13
N PRO A 69 8.98 12.20 1.92
CA PRO A 69 9.93 12.47 0.86
C PRO A 69 10.94 13.57 1.24
N ALA A 70 12.18 13.44 0.81
CA ALA A 70 13.09 14.59 0.81
C ALA A 70 12.59 15.65 -0.19
N LYS A 71 12.93 16.91 0.01
CA LYS A 71 12.46 18.00 -0.87
C LYS A 71 12.79 17.75 -2.35
N LYS A 72 13.96 17.18 -2.63
CA LYS A 72 14.40 16.81 -3.98
C LYS A 72 13.63 15.65 -4.62
N ASP A 73 12.84 14.89 -3.83
CA ASP A 73 12.13 13.68 -4.27
C ASP A 73 10.62 13.89 -4.37
N PHE A 74 10.12 15.11 -4.16
CA PHE A 74 8.69 15.42 -4.25
C PHE A 74 8.09 15.16 -5.65
N ASP A 75 8.87 15.30 -6.70
CA ASP A 75 8.47 14.98 -8.07
C ASP A 75 8.26 13.47 -8.28
N LEU A 76 8.97 12.61 -7.54
CA LEU A 76 8.77 11.17 -7.59
C LEU A 76 7.42 10.77 -6.97
N THR A 77 7.07 11.32 -5.78
CA THR A 77 5.73 11.14 -5.21
C THR A 77 4.65 11.67 -6.16
N LYS A 78 4.90 12.82 -6.80
CA LYS A 78 3.97 13.34 -7.81
C LYS A 78 3.82 12.37 -8.98
N ARG A 79 4.92 11.78 -9.45
CA ARG A 79 4.91 10.78 -10.51
C ARG A 79 4.10 9.53 -10.11
N VAL A 80 4.23 9.04 -8.86
CA VAL A 80 3.39 7.95 -8.32
C VAL A 80 1.91 8.27 -8.50
N ILE A 81 1.50 9.50 -8.17
CA ILE A 81 0.10 9.93 -8.26
C ILE A 81 -0.34 10.08 -9.73
N ASP A 82 0.43 10.80 -10.55
CA ASP A 82 0.10 11.12 -11.94
C ASP A 82 0.01 9.87 -12.81
N GLU A 83 0.80 8.85 -12.50
CA GLU A 83 0.75 7.55 -13.20
C GLU A 83 -0.38 6.63 -12.69
N GLY A 84 -1.22 7.10 -11.75
CA GLY A 84 -2.41 6.40 -11.28
C GLY A 84 -2.14 5.27 -10.30
N HIS A 85 -1.02 5.31 -9.59
CA HIS A 85 -0.75 4.45 -8.46
C HIS A 85 -1.41 4.99 -7.18
N THR A 86 -1.63 4.14 -6.18
CA THR A 86 -2.10 4.59 -4.88
C THR A 86 -0.94 5.08 -4.04
N LEU A 87 -0.99 6.36 -3.64
CA LEU A 87 -0.12 6.90 -2.60
C LEU A 87 -0.69 6.54 -1.22
N ALA A 88 0.10 5.90 -0.39
CA ALA A 88 -0.22 5.49 0.96
C ALA A 88 0.90 5.88 1.94
N MET A 89 0.71 5.69 3.22
CA MET A 89 1.60 6.21 4.26
C MET A 89 2.32 5.10 5.01
N HIS A 90 3.65 5.16 5.03
CA HIS A 90 4.49 4.35 5.92
C HIS A 90 4.91 5.10 7.17
N GLY A 91 4.77 6.42 7.16
CA GLY A 91 5.05 7.30 8.28
C GLY A 91 5.90 8.51 7.91
N TYR A 92 5.79 9.56 8.70
CA TYR A 92 6.64 10.74 8.53
C TYR A 92 8.12 10.44 8.83
N GLN A 93 8.36 9.45 9.70
CA GLN A 93 9.67 8.85 10.00
C GLN A 93 9.50 7.38 10.40
N HIS A 94 10.59 6.59 10.27
CA HIS A 94 10.61 5.14 10.45
C HIS A 94 11.36 4.67 11.72
N LYS A 95 11.85 5.56 12.56
CA LYS A 95 12.62 5.17 13.76
C LYS A 95 11.70 4.52 14.79
N TYR A 96 11.82 3.19 14.96
CA TYR A 96 10.94 2.38 15.81
C TYR A 96 10.81 2.89 17.24
N ASN A 97 11.93 3.23 17.88
CA ASN A 97 11.95 3.77 19.24
C ASN A 97 11.27 5.15 19.40
N ILE A 98 10.99 5.83 18.30
CA ILE A 98 10.24 7.08 18.27
C ILE A 98 8.77 6.79 17.93
N VAL A 99 8.50 6.13 16.80
CA VAL A 99 7.13 5.99 16.31
C VAL A 99 6.26 5.15 17.23
N TYR A 100 6.82 4.15 17.93
CA TYR A 100 6.11 3.29 18.87
C TYR A 100 6.22 3.73 20.34
N LYS A 101 6.68 4.96 20.60
CA LYS A 101 6.76 5.51 21.96
C LYS A 101 5.38 5.65 22.62
N SER A 102 4.34 6.01 21.86
CA SER A 102 2.95 6.06 22.33
C SER A 102 1.96 6.11 21.16
N LYS A 103 0.67 5.82 21.43
CA LYS A 103 -0.42 5.99 20.45
C LYS A 103 -0.46 7.42 19.89
N LYS A 104 -0.31 8.43 20.76
CA LYS A 104 -0.29 9.84 20.37
C LYS A 104 0.84 10.13 19.37
N VAL A 105 2.04 9.65 19.65
CA VAL A 105 3.21 9.85 18.77
C VAL A 105 2.99 9.16 17.43
N TYR A 106 2.49 7.93 17.43
CA TYR A 106 2.19 7.20 16.19
C TYR A 106 1.14 7.94 15.33
N LYS A 107 0.01 8.35 15.95
CA LYS A 107 -1.02 9.13 15.27
C LYS A 107 -0.45 10.42 14.69
N GLN A 108 0.33 11.17 15.45
CA GLN A 108 0.98 12.39 14.97
C GLN A 108 1.95 12.14 13.81
N ASN A 109 2.63 10.99 13.79
CA ASN A 109 3.51 10.59 12.70
C ASN A 109 2.73 10.41 11.39
N LEU A 110 1.56 9.76 11.44
CA LEU A 110 0.68 9.63 10.27
C LEU A 110 0.03 10.96 9.87
N ASP A 111 -0.52 11.69 10.85
CA ASP A 111 -1.19 12.99 10.60
C ASP A 111 -0.24 13.99 9.91
N LYS A 112 1.03 14.06 10.34
CA LYS A 112 2.04 14.93 9.74
C LYS A 112 2.28 14.56 8.26
N LEU A 113 2.36 13.27 7.96
CA LEU A 113 2.60 12.83 6.58
C LEU A 113 1.37 13.07 5.72
N ARG A 114 0.16 12.74 6.20
CA ARG A 114 -1.10 13.01 5.50
C ARG A 114 -1.26 14.50 5.17
N ASN A 115 -1.00 15.37 6.16
CA ASN A 115 -1.09 16.82 5.96
C ASN A 115 -0.05 17.32 4.95
N LEU A 116 1.16 16.75 4.94
CA LEU A 116 2.17 17.05 3.92
C LEU A 116 1.67 16.67 2.52
N PHE A 117 1.14 15.45 2.35
CA PHE A 117 0.63 14.97 1.06
C PHE A 117 -0.57 15.79 0.60
N PHE A 118 -1.50 16.10 1.51
CA PHE A 118 -2.63 16.96 1.17
C PHE A 118 -2.20 18.37 0.76
N LYS A 119 -1.34 19.01 1.55
CA LYS A 119 -0.83 20.37 1.24
C LYS A 119 -0.06 20.41 -0.09
N LYS A 120 0.71 19.36 -0.39
CA LYS A 120 1.61 19.35 -1.55
C LYS A 120 0.93 18.87 -2.84
N TYR A 121 0.03 17.91 -2.73
CA TYR A 121 -0.54 17.18 -3.89
C TYR A 121 -2.07 17.17 -3.93
N GLY A 122 -2.75 17.69 -2.91
CA GLY A 122 -4.23 17.60 -2.80
C GLY A 122 -4.74 16.20 -2.47
N VAL A 123 -3.86 15.26 -2.09
CA VAL A 123 -4.22 13.85 -1.83
C VAL A 123 -4.43 13.63 -0.33
N TRP A 124 -5.67 13.26 0.05
CA TRP A 124 -6.01 12.89 1.43
C TRP A 124 -5.82 11.39 1.63
N CYS A 125 -4.62 10.98 2.03
CA CYS A 125 -4.30 9.57 2.25
C CYS A 125 -5.00 9.01 3.48
N THR A 126 -5.63 7.85 3.34
CA THR A 126 -6.24 7.09 4.43
C THR A 126 -5.62 5.71 4.62
N LEU A 127 -4.87 5.22 3.63
CA LEU A 127 -4.19 3.93 3.70
C LEU A 127 -2.83 4.08 4.36
N SER A 128 -2.50 3.15 5.25
CA SER A 128 -1.22 3.13 5.96
C SER A 128 -0.67 1.71 6.11
N ARG A 129 0.62 1.60 6.37
CA ARG A 129 1.29 0.37 6.81
C ARG A 129 2.20 0.70 7.96
N PHE A 130 2.17 -0.15 8.99
CA PHE A 130 3.03 0.00 10.15
C PHE A 130 4.50 -0.27 9.78
N PRO A 131 5.46 0.57 10.19
CA PRO A 131 6.87 0.21 10.16
C PRO A 131 7.13 -1.17 10.79
N GLY A 132 7.62 -2.13 9.98
CA GLY A 132 7.81 -3.52 10.39
C GLY A 132 6.53 -4.37 10.49
N GLY A 133 5.36 -3.84 10.07
CA GLY A 133 4.07 -4.53 10.12
C GLY A 133 3.40 -4.49 11.50
N SER A 134 2.12 -4.90 11.57
CA SER A 134 1.38 -4.93 12.83
C SER A 134 1.85 -6.03 13.79
N SER A 135 2.49 -7.07 13.28
CA SER A 135 3.06 -8.18 14.05
C SER A 135 4.51 -7.97 14.51
N ASN A 136 5.06 -6.76 14.31
CA ASN A 136 6.47 -6.49 14.58
C ASN A 136 6.86 -6.75 16.04
N THR A 137 8.12 -7.11 16.22
CA THR A 137 8.74 -7.32 17.54
C THR A 137 9.63 -6.17 17.98
N VAL A 138 9.91 -5.22 17.08
CA VAL A 138 10.77 -4.06 17.36
C VAL A 138 10.13 -3.06 18.33
N SER A 139 8.82 -3.15 18.52
CA SER A 139 8.04 -2.33 19.46
C SER A 139 7.96 -2.91 20.89
N ARG A 140 8.58 -4.09 21.17
CA ARG A 140 8.48 -4.80 22.47
C ARG A 140 8.98 -4.00 23.67
N TYR A 141 9.81 -2.98 23.46
CA TYR A 141 10.21 -2.06 24.51
C TYR A 141 9.03 -1.25 25.10
N ASN A 142 7.89 -1.21 24.40
CA ASN A 142 6.63 -0.62 24.88
C ASN A 142 5.54 -1.69 24.81
N PRO A 143 5.39 -2.51 25.86
CA PRO A 143 4.46 -3.65 25.85
C PRO A 143 3.01 -3.24 25.54
N GLY A 144 2.36 -3.99 24.67
CA GLY A 144 0.97 -3.79 24.23
C GLY A 144 0.74 -2.57 23.32
N ILE A 145 1.79 -1.89 22.86
CA ILE A 145 1.63 -0.70 22.01
C ILE A 145 0.94 -1.02 20.69
N MET A 146 1.29 -2.13 20.05
CA MET A 146 0.69 -2.50 18.76
C MET A 146 -0.78 -2.87 18.93
N THR A 147 -1.13 -3.63 19.98
CA THR A 147 -2.53 -3.93 20.32
C THR A 147 -3.36 -2.65 20.50
N ARG A 148 -2.80 -1.64 21.20
CA ARG A 148 -3.50 -0.36 21.41
C ARG A 148 -3.65 0.46 20.13
N ILE A 149 -2.64 0.48 19.27
CA ILE A 149 -2.68 1.24 18.02
C ILE A 149 -3.62 0.58 17.01
N THR A 150 -3.52 -0.72 16.81
CA THR A 150 -4.36 -1.45 15.84
C THR A 150 -5.85 -1.38 16.21
N LYS A 151 -6.18 -1.33 17.50
CA LYS A 151 -7.56 -1.12 17.98
C LYS A 151 -8.10 0.27 17.62
N ASP A 152 -7.26 1.29 17.69
CA ASP A 152 -7.70 2.70 17.60
C ASP A 152 -7.57 3.29 16.19
N ILE A 153 -6.76 2.71 15.31
CA ILE A 153 -6.34 3.31 14.04
C ILE A 153 -7.51 3.60 13.10
N ALA A 154 -8.51 2.71 13.05
CA ALA A 154 -9.71 2.92 12.25
C ALA A 154 -10.52 4.13 12.76
N GLY A 155 -10.62 4.31 14.07
CA GLY A 155 -11.26 5.47 14.69
C GLY A 155 -10.53 6.80 14.41
N TRP A 156 -9.26 6.76 13.99
CA TRP A 156 -8.53 7.93 13.54
C TRP A 156 -8.73 8.24 12.04
N GLY A 157 -9.51 7.42 11.34
CA GLY A 157 -9.78 7.55 9.91
C GLY A 157 -8.68 6.97 9.02
N TYR A 158 -7.97 5.95 9.50
CA TYR A 158 -6.96 5.23 8.73
C TYR A 158 -7.32 3.76 8.57
N HIS A 159 -7.00 3.22 7.39
CA HIS A 159 -6.97 1.80 7.07
C HIS A 159 -5.52 1.34 7.12
N TYR A 160 -5.22 0.16 7.70
CA TYR A 160 -3.87 -0.36 7.64
C TYR A 160 -3.83 -1.69 6.92
N PHE A 161 -2.73 -1.92 6.22
CA PHE A 161 -2.49 -3.14 5.46
C PHE A 161 -1.15 -3.75 5.86
N ASP A 162 -1.19 -4.97 6.32
CA ASP A 162 -0.02 -5.84 6.31
C ASP A 162 0.09 -6.50 4.92
N TRP A 163 0.66 -7.69 4.86
CA TRP A 163 0.83 -8.46 3.63
C TRP A 163 0.54 -9.93 3.88
N ASN A 164 0.24 -10.67 2.84
CA ASN A 164 0.10 -12.12 2.90
C ASN A 164 1.02 -12.84 1.91
N VAL A 165 1.87 -12.08 1.21
CA VAL A 165 2.96 -12.57 0.36
C VAL A 165 4.19 -11.70 0.63
N ALA A 166 5.28 -12.29 1.13
CA ALA A 166 6.53 -11.59 1.39
C ALA A 166 7.54 -11.88 0.28
N SER A 167 8.14 -10.83 -0.27
CA SER A 167 9.25 -10.96 -1.22
C SER A 167 10.58 -11.28 -0.53
N CYS A 168 10.69 -10.93 0.75
CA CYS A 168 11.90 -10.99 1.56
C CYS A 168 13.08 -10.19 0.97
N ASP A 169 12.77 -9.16 0.19
CA ASP A 169 13.75 -8.32 -0.50
C ASP A 169 14.56 -7.41 0.43
N SER A 170 14.08 -7.16 1.64
CA SER A 170 14.80 -6.38 2.67
C SER A 170 15.64 -7.24 3.61
N ASP A 171 15.46 -8.57 3.59
CA ASP A 171 16.12 -9.46 4.56
C ASP A 171 16.75 -10.71 3.91
N THR A 172 16.02 -11.80 3.79
CA THR A 172 16.60 -13.14 3.52
C THR A 172 16.84 -13.45 2.04
N ALA A 173 16.17 -12.76 1.11
CA ALA A 173 16.43 -12.97 -0.31
C ALA A 173 17.84 -12.47 -0.69
N LYS A 174 18.65 -13.32 -1.30
CA LYS A 174 20.03 -13.00 -1.66
C LYS A 174 20.15 -12.34 -3.03
N ASN A 175 19.21 -12.61 -3.93
CA ASN A 175 19.24 -12.17 -5.32
C ASN A 175 17.81 -12.04 -5.90
N ALA A 176 17.70 -11.59 -7.14
CA ALA A 176 16.42 -11.41 -7.82
C ALA A 176 15.63 -12.71 -8.02
N ASN A 177 16.29 -13.86 -8.16
CA ASN A 177 15.61 -15.15 -8.31
C ASN A 177 14.93 -15.57 -7.00
N ASP A 178 15.55 -15.27 -5.85
CA ASP A 178 14.94 -15.53 -4.54
C ASP A 178 13.68 -14.68 -4.36
N VAL A 179 13.76 -13.38 -4.68
CA VAL A 179 12.59 -12.47 -4.65
C VAL A 179 11.48 -12.97 -5.57
N TYR A 180 11.81 -13.33 -6.80
CA TYR A 180 10.87 -13.89 -7.77
C TYR A 180 10.20 -15.16 -7.21
N ARG A 181 10.97 -16.12 -6.72
CA ARG A 181 10.47 -17.38 -6.17
C ARG A 181 9.56 -17.12 -4.96
N ASN A 182 10.00 -16.32 -3.99
CA ASN A 182 9.24 -16.02 -2.79
C ASN A 182 7.86 -15.43 -3.13
N VAL A 183 7.79 -14.49 -4.08
CA VAL A 183 6.51 -13.91 -4.49
C VAL A 183 5.67 -14.94 -5.24
N THR A 184 6.22 -15.58 -6.29
CA THR A 184 5.40 -16.44 -7.17
C THR A 184 4.86 -17.69 -6.47
N THR A 185 5.61 -18.27 -5.53
CA THR A 185 5.14 -19.39 -4.71
C THR A 185 4.16 -18.97 -3.62
N GLY A 186 4.21 -17.71 -3.17
CA GLY A 186 3.29 -17.15 -2.18
C GLY A 186 1.91 -16.77 -2.75
N LEU A 187 1.78 -16.65 -4.09
CA LEU A 187 0.51 -16.27 -4.71
C LEU A 187 -0.52 -17.39 -4.61
N VAL A 188 -1.72 -17.07 -4.14
CA VAL A 188 -2.84 -18.00 -3.99
C VAL A 188 -4.03 -17.51 -4.82
N LYS A 189 -4.62 -18.42 -5.62
CA LYS A 189 -5.84 -18.14 -6.40
C LYS A 189 -7.07 -17.99 -5.50
N GLY A 190 -8.03 -17.22 -5.95
CA GLY A 190 -9.30 -17.02 -5.24
C GLY A 190 -9.29 -15.95 -4.17
N ARG A 191 -8.13 -15.35 -3.87
CA ARG A 191 -8.01 -14.26 -2.89
C ARG A 191 -7.27 -13.04 -3.43
N GLY A 192 -7.27 -11.97 -2.65
CA GLY A 192 -6.34 -10.84 -2.81
C GLY A 192 -4.97 -11.19 -2.22
N ASN A 193 -3.92 -11.02 -3.00
CA ASN A 193 -2.54 -11.24 -2.60
C ASN A 193 -1.88 -9.88 -2.43
N VAL A 194 -1.66 -9.45 -1.20
CA VAL A 194 -0.93 -8.22 -0.88
C VAL A 194 0.55 -8.59 -0.76
N VAL A 195 1.34 -8.13 -1.74
CA VAL A 195 2.77 -8.45 -1.85
C VAL A 195 3.59 -7.34 -1.25
N LEU A 196 4.37 -7.65 -0.21
CA LEU A 196 5.36 -6.74 0.36
C LEU A 196 6.64 -6.75 -0.47
N MET A 197 7.03 -5.59 -0.93
CA MET A 197 8.34 -5.24 -1.49
C MET A 197 8.76 -3.88 -0.96
N HIS A 198 10.00 -3.50 -1.21
CA HIS A 198 10.53 -2.21 -0.78
C HIS A 198 11.18 -1.49 -1.96
N ASP A 199 10.93 -0.20 -2.08
CA ASP A 199 11.64 0.65 -3.05
C ASP A 199 12.71 1.53 -2.39
N PHE A 200 13.32 1.05 -1.30
CA PHE A 200 14.46 1.71 -0.68
C PHE A 200 15.68 1.79 -1.63
N TYR A 201 16.63 2.64 -1.27
CA TYR A 201 17.80 2.93 -2.11
C TYR A 201 18.61 1.68 -2.45
N LYS A 202 18.86 1.45 -3.77
CA LYS A 202 19.63 0.33 -4.32
C LYS A 202 19.06 -1.07 -4.01
N ASN A 203 17.76 -1.23 -4.07
CA ASN A 203 17.14 -2.57 -3.99
C ASN A 203 17.16 -3.27 -5.36
N ASP A 204 18.37 -3.58 -5.86
CA ASP A 204 18.56 -4.16 -7.20
C ASP A 204 17.99 -5.59 -7.32
N LYS A 205 17.93 -6.34 -6.23
CA LYS A 205 17.33 -7.70 -6.24
C LYS A 205 15.82 -7.64 -6.46
N MET A 206 15.13 -6.68 -5.88
CA MET A 206 13.70 -6.45 -6.15
C MET A 206 13.50 -5.96 -7.59
N LEU A 207 14.28 -4.98 -8.03
CA LEU A 207 14.21 -4.46 -9.40
C LEU A 207 14.41 -5.56 -10.45
N GLY A 208 15.39 -6.44 -10.25
CA GLY A 208 15.66 -7.55 -11.18
C GLY A 208 14.59 -8.65 -11.20
N ALA A 209 13.67 -8.66 -10.22
CA ALA A 209 12.59 -9.62 -10.12
C ALA A 209 11.25 -9.07 -10.61
N LEU A 210 11.00 -7.75 -10.49
CA LEU A 210 9.67 -7.15 -10.59
C LEU A 210 8.99 -7.42 -11.94
N ASP A 211 9.67 -7.21 -13.05
CA ASP A 211 9.12 -7.48 -14.40
C ASP A 211 8.71 -8.95 -14.56
N LYS A 212 9.58 -9.87 -14.12
CA LYS A 212 9.33 -11.32 -14.18
C LYS A 212 8.12 -11.72 -13.31
N ILE A 213 7.96 -11.12 -12.13
CA ILE A 213 6.81 -11.34 -11.24
C ILE A 213 5.52 -10.91 -11.92
N ILE A 214 5.51 -9.74 -12.56
CA ILE A 214 4.32 -9.23 -13.25
C ILE A 214 3.96 -10.14 -14.43
N LYS A 215 4.94 -10.49 -15.26
CA LYS A 215 4.74 -11.40 -16.40
C LYS A 215 4.23 -12.78 -15.95
N TYR A 216 4.80 -13.32 -14.89
CA TYR A 216 4.32 -14.56 -14.27
C TYR A 216 2.84 -14.45 -13.86
N GLY A 217 2.50 -13.41 -13.09
CA GLY A 217 1.14 -13.22 -12.62
C GLY A 217 0.13 -13.13 -13.77
N LYS A 218 0.42 -12.32 -14.80
CA LYS A 218 -0.42 -12.20 -15.98
C LYS A 218 -0.61 -13.54 -16.70
N LYS A 219 0.48 -14.28 -16.93
CA LYS A 219 0.46 -15.60 -17.56
C LYS A 219 -0.41 -16.60 -16.77
N HIS A 220 -0.46 -16.48 -15.44
CA HIS A 220 -1.21 -17.39 -14.57
C HIS A 220 -2.63 -16.88 -14.21
N GLY A 221 -3.11 -15.84 -14.91
CA GLY A 221 -4.48 -15.34 -14.77
C GLY A 221 -4.71 -14.50 -13.50
N TYR A 222 -3.68 -13.86 -13.00
CA TYR A 222 -3.81 -12.85 -11.95
C TYR A 222 -4.05 -11.45 -12.55
N THR A 223 -4.88 -10.68 -11.88
CA THR A 223 -5.12 -9.26 -12.19
C THR A 223 -4.38 -8.40 -11.16
N PHE A 224 -3.63 -7.42 -11.65
CA PHE A 224 -2.91 -6.48 -10.79
C PHE A 224 -3.75 -5.22 -10.56
N LEU A 225 -3.97 -4.87 -9.30
CA LEU A 225 -4.72 -3.68 -8.91
C LEU A 225 -3.98 -2.94 -7.77
N PRO A 226 -4.11 -1.61 -7.66
CA PRO A 226 -3.68 -0.89 -6.47
C PRO A 226 -4.66 -1.11 -5.31
N LEU A 227 -4.20 -0.98 -4.06
CA LEU A 227 -5.06 -0.97 -2.88
C LEU A 227 -5.94 0.30 -2.88
N THR A 228 -7.14 0.15 -2.34
CA THR A 228 -8.10 1.25 -2.12
C THR A 228 -8.70 1.13 -0.73
N ALA A 229 -9.40 2.15 -0.25
CA ALA A 229 -10.11 2.09 1.03
C ALA A 229 -11.23 1.03 1.07
N SER A 230 -11.68 0.53 -0.08
CA SER A 230 -12.65 -0.57 -0.19
C SER A 230 -12.01 -1.96 -0.35
N THR A 231 -10.68 -2.04 -0.44
CA THR A 231 -9.97 -3.32 -0.48
C THR A 231 -10.06 -3.99 0.88
N THR A 232 -10.37 -5.29 0.90
CA THR A 232 -10.35 -6.06 2.15
C THR A 232 -8.95 -6.02 2.76
N GLU A 233 -8.87 -5.49 3.97
CA GLU A 233 -7.62 -5.35 4.70
C GLU A 233 -7.00 -6.72 5.02
N VAL A 234 -5.68 -6.80 4.95
CA VAL A 234 -4.89 -7.95 5.38
C VAL A 234 -4.17 -7.55 6.66
N HIS A 235 -4.46 -8.25 7.75
CA HIS A 235 -3.87 -8.00 9.06
C HIS A 235 -3.11 -9.22 9.54
N HIS A 236 -1.93 -9.02 10.10
CA HIS A 236 -1.21 -10.04 10.83
C HIS A 236 -1.77 -10.20 12.26
N LYS A 237 -1.52 -11.36 12.88
CA LYS A 237 -1.73 -11.50 14.31
C LYS A 237 -0.78 -10.56 15.06
N VAL A 238 -1.33 -9.70 15.89
CA VAL A 238 -0.54 -8.77 16.69
C VAL A 238 0.22 -9.51 17.78
N ASN A 239 1.51 -9.24 17.92
CA ASN A 239 2.41 -9.91 18.89
C ASN A 239 2.79 -9.03 20.09
N ASN A 240 2.34 -7.77 20.14
CA ASN A 240 2.68 -6.82 21.19
C ASN A 240 1.51 -5.87 21.48
#